data_7e3e5eba7964afa8812d24c26855230d
#
_entry.id   7e3e5eba7964afa8812d24c26855230d
#
_cell.length_a   1.000
_cell.length_b   1.000
_cell.length_c   1.000
_cell.angle_alpha   90.00
_cell.angle_beta   90.00
_cell.angle_gamma   90.00
#
_symmetry.space_group_name_H-M   'P 1'
#
loop_
_entity.id
_entity.type
_entity.pdbx_description
1 polymer ?
#
loop_
_entity_poly.entity_id
_entity_poly.type
_entity_poly.pdbx_seq_one_letter_code
_entity_poly.pdbx_strand_id
1 'polypeptide(L)'
;MIVDVDTSSPTPRYEQLRVQIARMIDSGVLAEGARLPTIAQLANDLGLAPGTVARTYRELEGDGLVVSRRRVGTVVAARPPHRTRKPESAALDAVVRDFARQLHQLGASPDDAISRLRAL
;
A
#
# COMPACT_ATOMS: atom_id res chain seq x y z
N MET A 1 -4.01 -8.86 -11.74
CA MET A 1 -3.63 -8.39 -10.41
C MET A 1 -3.48 -9.59 -9.50
N ILE A 2 -2.33 -9.76 -8.92
CA ILE A 2 -2.05 -10.90 -8.05
C ILE A 2 -1.94 -10.40 -6.61
N VAL A 3 -2.87 -10.82 -5.77
CA VAL A 3 -2.89 -10.50 -4.35
C VAL A 3 -3.17 -11.76 -3.55
N ASP A 4 -2.65 -11.79 -2.33
CA ASP A 4 -2.82 -12.90 -1.40
C ASP A 4 -3.31 -12.41 -0.06
N VAL A 5 -4.10 -13.26 0.61
CA VAL A 5 -4.57 -12.96 1.95
C VAL A 5 -4.16 -14.09 2.88
N ASP A 6 -3.43 -13.73 3.93
CA ASP A 6 -3.05 -14.65 4.99
C ASP A 6 -4.10 -14.62 6.09
N THR A 7 -4.90 -15.67 6.18
CA THR A 7 -5.97 -15.77 7.17
C THR A 7 -5.46 -15.99 8.60
N SER A 8 -4.19 -16.36 8.74
CA SER A 8 -3.56 -16.57 10.05
C SER A 8 -2.91 -15.30 10.60
N SER A 9 -2.79 -14.26 9.77
CA SER A 9 -2.19 -12.99 10.18
C SER A 9 -3.11 -12.22 11.12
N PRO A 10 -2.58 -11.50 12.14
CA PRO A 10 -3.38 -10.62 12.97
C PRO A 10 -3.86 -9.37 12.22
N THR A 11 -3.27 -9.06 11.06
CA THR A 11 -3.69 -7.92 10.24
C THR A 11 -5.04 -8.25 9.57
N PRO A 12 -6.03 -7.36 9.68
CA PRO A 12 -7.31 -7.56 9.02
C PRO A 12 -7.16 -7.79 7.51
N ARG A 13 -8.04 -8.62 6.95
CA ARG A 13 -7.97 -8.98 5.53
C ARG A 13 -8.10 -7.78 4.61
N TYR A 14 -8.98 -6.82 4.93
CA TYR A 14 -9.13 -5.63 4.11
C TYR A 14 -7.84 -4.80 4.08
N GLU A 15 -7.10 -4.76 5.18
CA GLU A 15 -5.85 -4.03 5.30
C GLU A 15 -4.73 -4.72 4.50
N GLN A 16 -4.67 -6.04 4.53
CA GLN A 16 -3.72 -6.79 3.72
C GLN A 16 -3.90 -6.49 2.24
N LEU A 17 -5.15 -6.47 1.77
CA LEU A 17 -5.47 -6.12 0.39
C LEU A 17 -5.10 -4.68 0.07
N ARG A 18 -5.45 -3.76 0.96
CA ARG A 18 -5.17 -2.33 0.75
C ARG A 18 -3.69 -2.08 0.57
N VAL A 19 -2.87 -2.65 1.45
CA VAL A 19 -1.41 -2.49 1.39
C VAL A 19 -0.84 -3.04 0.09
N GLN A 20 -1.27 -4.22 -0.32
CA GLN A 20 -0.77 -4.84 -1.54
C GLN A 20 -1.15 -4.06 -2.79
N ILE A 21 -2.40 -3.63 -2.88
CA ILE A 21 -2.86 -2.85 -4.04
C ILE A 21 -2.17 -1.48 -4.07
N ALA A 22 -2.04 -0.83 -2.92
CA ALA A 22 -1.34 0.45 -2.84
C ALA A 22 0.10 0.34 -3.32
N ARG A 23 0.80 -0.72 -2.95
CA ARG A 23 2.17 -0.98 -3.40
C ARG A 23 2.25 -1.20 -4.90
N MET A 24 1.30 -1.92 -5.47
CA MET A 24 1.25 -2.15 -6.92
C MET A 24 1.01 -0.84 -7.69
N ILE A 25 0.20 0.05 -7.15
CA ILE A 25 -0.04 1.36 -7.74
C ILE A 25 1.22 2.22 -7.64
N ASP A 26 1.84 2.26 -6.46
CA ASP A 26 3.04 3.06 -6.23
C ASP A 26 4.23 2.61 -7.07
N SER A 27 4.38 1.31 -7.27
CA SER A 27 5.47 0.75 -8.07
C SER A 27 5.23 0.80 -9.57
N GLY A 28 4.01 1.15 -10.01
CA GLY A 28 3.65 1.17 -11.42
C GLY A 28 3.22 -0.17 -11.99
N VAL A 29 3.17 -1.23 -11.19
CA VAL A 29 2.63 -2.53 -11.62
C VAL A 29 1.18 -2.36 -12.07
N LEU A 30 0.42 -1.56 -11.33
CA LEU A 30 -0.90 -1.10 -11.74
C LEU A 30 -0.74 0.35 -12.22
N ALA A 31 -0.77 0.53 -13.53
CA ALA A 31 -0.57 1.84 -14.13
C ALA A 31 -1.80 2.74 -13.97
N GLU A 32 -1.59 4.04 -14.08
CA GLU A 32 -2.67 5.02 -14.11
C GLU A 32 -3.70 4.61 -15.16
N GLY A 33 -4.98 4.65 -14.79
CA GLY A 33 -6.08 4.25 -15.66
C GLY A 33 -6.31 2.75 -15.72
N ALA A 34 -5.46 1.94 -15.12
CA ALA A 34 -5.67 0.50 -15.09
C ALA A 34 -6.94 0.17 -14.31
N ARG A 35 -7.69 -0.77 -14.82
CA ARG A 35 -8.95 -1.20 -14.21
C ARG A 35 -8.68 -2.28 -13.16
N LEU A 36 -9.25 -2.10 -11.98
CA LEU A 36 -9.23 -3.13 -10.95
C LEU A 36 -10.36 -4.14 -11.20
N PRO A 37 -10.21 -5.39 -10.70
CA PRO A 37 -11.32 -6.34 -10.72
C PRO A 37 -12.54 -5.75 -10.01
N THR A 38 -13.74 -6.21 -10.38
CA THR A 38 -14.93 -5.84 -9.63
C THR A 38 -14.85 -6.40 -8.22
N ILE A 39 -15.61 -5.80 -7.31
CA ILE A 39 -15.69 -6.29 -5.93
C ILE A 39 -16.08 -7.76 -5.91
N ALA A 40 -17.09 -8.14 -6.71
CA ALA A 40 -17.57 -9.52 -6.76
C ALA A 40 -16.51 -10.48 -7.29
N GLN A 41 -15.79 -10.09 -8.33
CA GLN A 41 -14.72 -10.91 -8.91
C GLN A 41 -13.59 -11.16 -7.93
N LEU A 42 -13.10 -10.08 -7.30
CA LEU A 42 -11.99 -10.21 -6.38
C LEU A 42 -12.38 -10.98 -5.11
N ALA A 43 -13.56 -10.73 -4.60
CA ALA A 43 -14.08 -11.46 -3.43
C ALA A 43 -14.18 -12.95 -3.73
N ASN A 44 -14.71 -13.30 -4.92
CA ASN A 44 -14.83 -14.70 -5.33
C ASN A 44 -13.45 -15.35 -5.50
N ASP A 45 -12.52 -14.66 -6.13
CA ASP A 45 -11.16 -15.18 -6.40
C ASP A 45 -10.39 -15.45 -5.10
N LEU A 46 -10.60 -14.63 -4.08
CA LEU A 46 -9.87 -14.72 -2.83
C LEU A 46 -10.65 -15.46 -1.72
N GLY A 47 -11.89 -15.85 -1.98
CA GLY A 47 -12.72 -16.46 -0.97
C GLY A 47 -13.08 -15.52 0.18
N LEU A 48 -13.23 -14.23 -0.11
CA LEU A 48 -13.56 -13.21 0.88
C LEU A 48 -15.00 -12.74 0.73
N ALA A 49 -15.52 -12.16 1.82
CA ALA A 49 -16.84 -11.52 1.76
C ALA A 49 -16.73 -10.26 0.86
N PRO A 50 -17.75 -9.98 0.05
CA PRO A 50 -17.75 -8.78 -0.79
C PRO A 50 -17.56 -7.48 0.02
N GLY A 51 -18.08 -7.41 1.24
CA GLY A 51 -17.91 -6.25 2.11
C GLY A 51 -16.46 -5.97 2.47
N THR A 52 -15.64 -7.01 2.60
CA THR A 52 -14.20 -6.86 2.86
C THR A 52 -13.50 -6.17 1.70
N VAL A 53 -13.77 -6.62 0.48
CA VAL A 53 -13.20 -6.02 -0.73
C VAL A 53 -13.74 -4.60 -0.93
N ALA A 54 -15.02 -4.39 -0.69
CA ALA A 54 -15.64 -3.06 -0.78
C ALA A 54 -14.97 -2.06 0.15
N ARG A 55 -14.66 -2.49 1.38
CA ARG A 55 -13.96 -1.64 2.35
C ARG A 55 -12.56 -1.26 1.85
N THR A 56 -11.82 -2.25 1.32
CA THR A 56 -10.50 -1.99 0.73
C THR A 56 -10.59 -0.92 -0.35
N TYR A 57 -11.53 -1.07 -1.27
CA TYR A 57 -11.68 -0.13 -2.38
C TYR A 57 -12.08 1.27 -1.90
N ARG A 58 -12.95 1.37 -0.89
CA ARG A 58 -13.32 2.66 -0.31
C ARG A 58 -12.12 3.36 0.33
N GLU A 59 -11.28 2.63 1.03
CA GLU A 59 -10.09 3.21 1.65
C GLU A 59 -9.07 3.67 0.60
N LEU A 60 -8.87 2.88 -0.45
CA LEU A 60 -8.00 3.27 -1.56
C LEU A 60 -8.53 4.52 -2.26
N GLU A 61 -9.84 4.63 -2.43
CA GLU A 61 -10.47 5.80 -3.02
C GLU A 61 -10.31 7.03 -2.10
N GLY A 62 -10.48 6.85 -0.80
CA GLY A 62 -10.27 7.91 0.18
C GLY A 62 -8.82 8.41 0.18
N ASP A 63 -7.87 7.52 -0.09
CA ASP A 63 -6.45 7.87 -0.20
C ASP A 63 -6.08 8.46 -1.57
N GLY A 64 -7.02 8.56 -2.49
CA GLY A 64 -6.78 9.12 -3.81
C GLY A 64 -6.05 8.20 -4.77
N LEU A 65 -5.93 6.91 -4.45
CA LEU A 65 -5.22 5.95 -5.29
C LEU A 65 -6.07 5.37 -6.41
N VAL A 66 -7.37 5.27 -6.19
CA VAL A 66 -8.32 4.78 -7.18
C VAL A 66 -9.52 5.70 -7.26
N VAL A 67 -10.26 5.59 -8.33
CA VAL A 67 -11.50 6.35 -8.55
C VAL A 67 -12.53 5.43 -9.20
N SER A 68 -13.79 5.55 -8.76
CA SER A 68 -14.91 4.84 -9.37
C SER A 68 -15.43 5.66 -10.54
N ARG A 69 -15.48 5.03 -11.71
CA ARG A 69 -16.00 5.67 -12.93
C ARG A 69 -17.24 4.94 -13.40
N ARG A 70 -18.25 5.71 -13.70
CA ARG A 70 -19.51 5.19 -14.19
C ARG A 70 -19.28 4.37 -15.46
N ARG A 71 -19.84 3.17 -15.52
CA ARG A 71 -19.77 2.24 -16.67
C ARG A 71 -18.38 1.63 -16.91
N VAL A 72 -17.38 2.08 -16.20
CA VAL A 72 -16.01 1.53 -16.32
C VAL A 72 -15.67 0.68 -15.13
N GLY A 73 -16.03 1.12 -13.91
CA GLY A 73 -15.66 0.48 -12.67
C GLY A 73 -14.57 1.26 -11.92
N THR A 74 -13.84 0.57 -11.07
CA THR A 74 -12.77 1.17 -10.28
C THR A 74 -11.47 1.14 -11.08
N VAL A 75 -10.84 2.29 -11.22
CA VAL A 75 -9.58 2.43 -11.97
C VAL A 75 -8.54 3.15 -11.13
N VAL A 76 -7.27 2.93 -11.45
CA VAL A 76 -6.17 3.64 -10.80
C VAL A 76 -6.26 5.12 -11.16
N ALA A 77 -6.28 5.98 -10.15
CA ALA A 77 -6.43 7.42 -10.34
C ALA A 77 -5.18 8.05 -10.93
N ALA A 78 -5.37 9.15 -11.64
CA ALA A 78 -4.26 9.98 -12.07
C ALA A 78 -3.59 10.58 -10.85
N ARG A 79 -2.28 10.41 -10.72
CA ARG A 79 -1.51 10.91 -9.58
C ARG A 79 -0.54 11.98 -10.03
N PRO A 80 -0.54 13.14 -9.36
CA PRO A 80 0.49 14.13 -9.63
C PRO A 80 1.88 13.53 -9.40
N PRO A 81 2.86 13.78 -10.27
CA PRO A 81 4.19 13.17 -10.14
C PRO A 81 4.85 13.39 -8.78
N HIS A 82 4.61 14.51 -8.13
CA HIS A 82 5.18 14.81 -6.82
C HIS A 82 4.62 13.93 -5.70
N ARG A 83 3.43 13.30 -5.88
CA ARG A 83 2.82 12.43 -4.87
C ARG A 83 3.48 11.07 -4.80
N THR A 84 4.15 10.65 -5.84
CA THR A 84 4.73 9.31 -5.93
C THR A 84 6.10 9.20 -5.30
N ARG A 85 6.68 10.31 -4.87
CA ARG A 85 8.09 10.34 -4.53
C ARG A 85 8.44 10.86 -3.16
N LYS A 86 7.58 11.65 -2.55
CA LYS A 86 7.88 12.24 -1.25
C LYS A 86 6.94 11.68 -0.21
N PRO A 87 7.43 10.81 0.67
CA PRO A 87 6.67 10.50 1.86
C PRO A 87 6.45 11.78 2.65
N GLU A 88 5.35 11.87 3.37
CA GLU A 88 5.14 13.00 4.27
C GLU A 88 6.29 13.06 5.27
N SER A 89 6.83 14.25 5.47
CA SER A 89 7.98 14.45 6.37
C SER A 89 7.73 13.89 7.76
N ALA A 90 6.51 14.06 8.29
CA ALA A 90 6.17 13.56 9.61
C ALA A 90 6.23 12.03 9.69
N ALA A 91 5.75 11.34 8.64
CA ALA A 91 5.79 9.88 8.59
C ALA A 91 7.23 9.39 8.49
N LEU A 92 8.04 10.02 7.66
CA LEU A 92 9.45 9.67 7.53
C LEU A 92 10.21 9.93 8.83
N ASP A 93 9.94 11.06 9.47
CA ASP A 93 10.57 11.41 10.75
C ASP A 93 10.24 10.38 11.83
N ALA A 94 9.01 9.90 11.87
CA ALA A 94 8.59 8.87 12.83
C ALA A 94 9.36 7.57 12.63
N VAL A 95 9.51 7.12 11.38
CA VAL A 95 10.27 5.92 11.04
C VAL A 95 11.74 6.08 11.42
N VAL A 96 12.32 7.23 11.11
CA VAL A 96 13.73 7.50 11.43
C VAL A 96 13.97 7.53 12.93
N ARG A 97 13.07 8.15 13.70
CA ARG A 97 13.21 8.16 15.17
C ARG A 97 13.13 6.78 15.79
N ASP A 98 12.18 5.97 15.30
CA ASP A 98 12.04 4.60 15.79
C ASP A 98 13.29 3.78 15.47
N PHE A 99 13.79 3.91 14.25
CA PHE A 99 15.01 3.25 13.82
C PHE A 99 16.22 3.69 14.63
N ALA A 100 16.33 4.98 14.93
CA ALA A 100 17.41 5.53 15.77
C ALA A 100 17.40 4.92 17.17
N ARG A 101 16.20 4.73 17.76
CA ARG A 101 16.07 4.06 19.06
C ARG A 101 16.59 2.64 19.00
N GLN A 102 16.23 1.90 17.97
CA GLN A 102 16.68 0.53 17.79
C GLN A 102 18.20 0.45 17.65
N LEU A 103 18.78 1.37 16.87
CA LEU A 103 20.23 1.45 16.74
C LEU A 103 20.92 1.69 18.07
N HIS A 104 20.38 2.60 18.86
CA HIS A 104 20.93 2.90 20.17
C HIS A 104 20.91 1.67 21.09
N GLN A 105 19.81 0.92 21.08
CA GLN A 105 19.67 -0.32 21.84
C GLN A 105 20.69 -1.38 21.43
N LEU A 106 21.05 -1.41 20.16
CA LEU A 106 22.04 -2.35 19.61
C LEU A 106 23.47 -1.88 19.80
N GLY A 107 23.67 -0.65 20.26
CA GLY A 107 25.00 -0.06 20.36
C GLY A 107 25.62 0.30 19.01
N ALA A 108 24.78 0.40 17.98
CA ALA A 108 25.24 0.75 16.63
C ALA A 108 25.17 2.26 16.39
N SER A 109 26.05 2.76 15.54
CA SER A 109 26.07 4.19 15.17
C SER A 109 25.16 4.45 13.97
N PRO A 110 24.70 5.72 13.79
CA PRO A 110 24.00 6.10 12.58
C PRO A 110 24.81 5.84 11.30
N ASP A 111 26.13 6.03 11.36
CA ASP A 111 27.00 5.81 10.20
C ASP A 111 27.00 4.35 9.76
N ASP A 112 26.98 3.40 10.70
CA ASP A 112 26.87 1.99 10.39
C ASP A 112 25.57 1.69 9.63
N ALA A 113 24.47 2.29 10.08
CA ALA A 113 23.17 2.12 9.44
C ALA A 113 23.13 2.75 8.05
N ILE A 114 23.70 3.94 7.90
CA ILE A 114 23.74 4.66 6.62
C ILE A 114 24.50 3.83 5.58
N SER A 115 25.63 3.28 5.96
CA SER A 115 26.42 2.44 5.06
C SER A 115 25.63 1.23 4.57
N ARG A 116 24.89 0.59 5.47
CA ARG A 116 24.08 -0.58 5.13
C ARG A 116 22.88 -0.23 4.28
N LEU A 117 22.23 0.89 4.56
CA LEU A 117 21.10 1.36 3.77
C LEU A 117 21.52 1.67 2.32
N ARG A 118 22.68 2.28 2.14
CA ARG A 118 23.18 2.60 0.81
C ARG A 118 23.60 1.36 0.01
N ALA A 119 23.88 0.27 0.70
CA ALA A 119 24.27 -0.99 0.06
C ALA A 119 23.08 -1.87 -0.35
N LEU A 120 21.86 -1.47 0.01
CA LEU A 120 20.65 -2.23 -0.36
C LEU A 120 20.37 -2.17 -1.86
#